data_274848963f60952e27500474447a883d
#
_entry.id   274848963f60952e27500474447a883d
#
_cell.length_a   1.000
_cell.length_b   1.000
_cell.length_c   1.000
_cell.angle_alpha   90.00
_cell.angle_beta   90.00
_cell.angle_gamma   90.00
#
_symmetry.space_group_name_H-M   'P 1'
#
loop_
_entity.id
_entity.type
_entity.pdbx_description
1 polymer ?
#
loop_
_entity_poly.entity_id
_entity_poly.type
_entity_poly.pdbx_seq_one_letter_code
_entity_poly.pdbx_strand_id
1 'polypeptide(L)'
;GMYSSELETKPIVAGNMRNFFAFGITKVSPLFAQPALYADGIYNYSSQDGESLSTTQTTDGIYRASGVSNTFMSCYNVLTSLPEITDTSDGEQNTFMMISNDTTHEPCMLQLPDYTPEQSVDNSAYADMFENGYVVDGKKLRMQNARQVIHYQSNMAAMIQLGKWFDYLRENGVYDNTRIIIVSDHGRNLGQLDDAIYHLIDGEDFYSEYFRALLMVKDFNATGFTTSDEFMTNADTP
;
A
#
# COMPACT_ATOMS: atom_id res chain seq x y z
N GLY A 1 14.95 13.46 6.94
CA GLY A 1 13.66 13.27 7.55
C GLY A 1 12.57 13.94 6.74
N MET A 2 11.34 13.44 6.81
CA MET A 2 10.16 13.94 6.07
C MET A 2 9.87 15.44 6.36
N TYR A 3 10.35 15.95 7.48
CA TYR A 3 10.21 17.35 7.88
C TYR A 3 11.58 17.97 8.18
N SER A 4 11.88 19.09 7.53
CA SER A 4 13.19 19.72 7.58
C SER A 4 13.44 20.55 8.85
N SER A 5 12.42 20.83 9.64
CA SER A 5 12.55 21.59 10.88
C SER A 5 11.46 21.26 11.92
N GLU A 6 11.78 21.47 13.20
CA GLU A 6 10.82 21.37 14.32
C GLU A 6 9.66 22.37 14.17
N LEU A 7 9.88 23.50 13.50
CA LEU A 7 8.87 24.53 13.24
C LEU A 7 7.81 24.06 12.24
N GLU A 8 8.17 23.22 11.26
CA GLU A 8 7.25 22.65 10.29
C GLU A 8 6.46 21.46 10.89
N THR A 9 7.09 20.74 11.82
CA THR A 9 6.48 19.54 12.44
C THR A 9 5.34 19.90 13.40
N LYS A 10 5.48 20.96 14.20
CA LYS A 10 4.49 21.35 15.22
C LYS A 10 3.08 21.59 14.69
N PRO A 11 2.87 22.37 13.61
CA PRO A 11 1.54 22.58 13.05
C PRO A 11 0.88 21.28 12.56
N ILE A 12 1.66 20.39 11.95
CA ILE A 12 1.19 19.12 11.43
C ILE A 12 0.76 18.19 12.56
N VAL A 13 1.58 18.07 13.61
CA VAL A 13 1.25 17.26 14.79
C VAL A 13 -0.01 17.82 15.47
N ALA A 14 -0.11 19.13 15.65
CA ALA A 14 -1.31 19.76 16.24
C ALA A 14 -2.55 19.54 15.37
N GLY A 15 -2.45 19.63 14.04
CA GLY A 15 -3.51 19.33 13.09
C GLY A 15 -3.99 17.89 13.19
N ASN A 16 -3.07 16.95 13.19
CA ASN A 16 -3.39 15.52 13.29
C ASN A 16 -4.02 15.16 14.65
N MET A 17 -3.53 15.70 15.76
CA MET A 17 -4.14 15.52 17.07
C MET A 17 -5.57 16.06 17.12
N ARG A 18 -5.81 17.24 16.57
CA ARG A 18 -7.16 17.84 16.45
C ARG A 18 -8.09 16.95 15.62
N ASN A 19 -7.62 16.48 14.48
CA ASN A 19 -8.41 15.63 13.57
C ASN A 19 -8.75 14.30 14.24
N PHE A 20 -7.79 13.67 14.90
CA PHE A 20 -8.01 12.44 15.66
C PHE A 20 -9.04 12.63 16.77
N PHE A 21 -8.95 13.72 17.53
CA PHE A 21 -9.89 14.04 18.59
C PHE A 21 -11.32 14.30 18.05
N ALA A 22 -11.44 15.10 17.01
CA ALA A 22 -12.74 15.39 16.37
C ALA A 22 -13.39 14.13 15.80
N PHE A 23 -12.61 13.26 15.15
CA PHE A 23 -13.09 11.98 14.62
C PHE A 23 -13.50 11.03 15.76
N GLY A 24 -12.72 10.98 16.83
CA GLY A 24 -13.03 10.18 18.03
C GLY A 24 -14.36 10.59 18.66
N ILE A 25 -14.61 11.90 18.82
CA ILE A 25 -15.89 12.42 19.35
C ILE A 25 -17.03 12.04 18.41
N THR A 26 -16.87 12.22 17.10
CA THR A 26 -17.90 11.85 16.12
C THR A 26 -18.30 10.39 16.26
N LYS A 27 -17.32 9.49 16.38
CA LYS A 27 -17.55 8.03 16.48
C LYS A 27 -18.30 7.60 17.75
N VAL A 28 -18.05 8.26 18.89
CA VAL A 28 -18.69 7.90 20.17
C VAL A 28 -20.00 8.64 20.43
N SER A 29 -20.34 9.59 19.57
CA SER A 29 -21.55 10.40 19.72
C SER A 29 -22.80 9.64 19.26
N PRO A 30 -23.98 9.98 19.82
CA PRO A 30 -25.26 9.43 19.34
C PRO A 30 -25.44 9.65 17.84
N LEU A 31 -26.03 8.69 17.13
CA LEU A 31 -26.20 8.70 15.68
C LEU A 31 -26.81 10.00 15.11
N PHE A 32 -27.77 10.59 15.84
CA PHE A 32 -28.41 11.83 15.40
C PHE A 32 -27.48 13.06 15.45
N ALA A 33 -26.42 13.01 16.24
CA ALA A 33 -25.43 14.09 16.36
C ALA A 33 -24.23 13.92 15.41
N GLN A 34 -23.99 12.70 14.95
CA GLN A 34 -22.82 12.38 14.11
C GLN A 34 -22.74 13.21 12.83
N PRO A 35 -23.82 13.43 12.05
CA PRO A 35 -23.74 14.24 10.83
C PRO A 35 -23.29 15.69 11.11
N ALA A 36 -23.77 16.30 12.20
CA ALA A 36 -23.40 17.66 12.57
C ALA A 36 -21.94 17.74 13.06
N LEU A 37 -21.47 16.72 13.78
CA LEU A 37 -20.11 16.64 14.29
C LEU A 37 -19.11 16.25 13.19
N TYR A 38 -19.54 15.45 12.23
CA TYR A 38 -18.71 15.08 11.08
C TYR A 38 -18.43 16.28 10.17
N ALA A 39 -19.36 17.22 10.05
CA ALA A 39 -19.23 18.47 9.31
C ALA A 39 -18.60 18.26 7.91
N ASP A 40 -19.09 17.24 7.17
CA ASP A 40 -18.57 16.80 5.87
C ASP A 40 -17.05 16.49 5.85
N GLY A 41 -16.49 16.14 7.00
CA GLY A 41 -15.07 15.83 7.13
C GLY A 41 -14.12 17.04 7.04
N ILE A 42 -14.65 18.25 7.15
CA ILE A 42 -13.87 19.51 7.00
C ILE A 42 -12.64 19.56 7.91
N TYR A 43 -12.70 18.92 9.07
CA TYR A 43 -11.56 18.82 9.99
C TYR A 43 -10.43 17.88 9.49
N ASN A 44 -10.68 17.05 8.49
CA ASN A 44 -9.67 16.19 7.85
C ASN A 44 -8.88 16.94 6.78
N TYR A 45 -9.35 18.09 6.32
CA TYR A 45 -8.55 18.89 5.41
C TYR A 45 -7.32 19.39 6.17
N SER A 46 -6.14 19.03 5.69
CA SER A 46 -4.92 19.64 6.17
C SER A 46 -5.02 21.15 5.86
N SER A 47 -4.77 21.99 6.83
CA SER A 47 -4.66 23.46 6.62
C SER A 47 -3.43 23.85 5.78
N GLN A 48 -2.84 22.93 5.10
CA GLN A 48 -1.83 23.14 4.08
C GLN A 48 -2.53 23.30 2.74
N ASP A 49 -3.13 24.48 2.51
CA ASP A 49 -3.23 25.08 1.17
C ASP A 49 -1.83 25.49 0.67
N GLY A 50 -0.78 24.77 1.09
CA GLY A 50 0.48 24.74 0.40
C GLY A 50 0.24 23.99 -0.89
N GLU A 51 0.49 24.66 -2.00
CA GLU A 51 0.46 24.12 -3.34
C GLU A 51 0.87 22.65 -3.30
N SER A 52 -0.11 21.77 -3.51
CA SER A 52 0.16 20.36 -3.80
C SER A 52 1.08 20.39 -5.01
N LEU A 53 2.36 20.22 -4.77
CA LEU A 53 3.30 19.84 -5.82
C LEU A 53 2.93 18.39 -6.23
N SER A 54 1.72 18.24 -6.77
CA SER A 54 1.28 17.05 -7.44
C SER A 54 2.07 16.97 -8.76
N THR A 55 3.33 16.56 -8.65
CA THR A 55 4.02 16.04 -9.80
C THR A 55 3.37 14.69 -10.10
N THR A 56 2.41 14.72 -10.98
CA THR A 56 1.78 13.50 -11.50
C THR A 56 2.77 12.89 -12.46
N GLN A 57 3.14 11.63 -12.25
CA GLN A 57 3.91 10.90 -13.25
C GLN A 57 3.10 10.80 -14.55
N THR A 58 3.73 11.07 -15.67
CA THR A 58 3.14 10.90 -17.00
C THR A 58 3.68 9.62 -17.63
N THR A 59 2.80 8.70 -18.02
CA THR A 59 3.16 7.46 -18.69
C THR A 59 3.08 7.63 -20.20
N ASP A 60 4.05 7.05 -20.92
CA ASP A 60 4.05 6.88 -22.38
C ASP A 60 3.95 5.38 -22.68
N GLY A 61 2.74 4.91 -22.92
CA GLY A 61 2.43 3.49 -23.04
C GLY A 61 2.64 2.70 -21.74
N ILE A 62 3.11 1.45 -21.89
CA ILE A 62 3.30 0.51 -20.77
C ILE A 62 4.77 0.38 -20.34
N TYR A 63 5.69 1.02 -21.03
CA TYR A 63 7.13 0.86 -20.82
C TYR A 63 7.83 2.09 -20.28
N ARG A 64 7.27 3.29 -20.53
CA ARG A 64 7.95 4.55 -20.23
C ARG A 64 7.12 5.47 -19.39
N ALA A 65 7.81 6.22 -18.53
CA ALA A 65 7.21 7.28 -17.75
C ALA A 65 8.21 8.41 -17.50
N SER A 66 7.68 9.61 -17.25
CA SER A 66 8.44 10.79 -16.83
C SER A 66 7.84 11.37 -15.56
N GLY A 67 8.68 11.82 -14.65
CA GLY A 67 8.30 12.31 -13.34
C GLY A 67 8.03 11.16 -12.35
N VAL A 68 7.77 11.50 -11.13
CA VAL A 68 7.44 10.57 -10.03
C VAL A 68 6.24 11.11 -9.29
N SER A 69 5.30 10.23 -8.92
CA SER A 69 4.17 10.61 -8.08
C SER A 69 4.65 10.99 -6.67
N ASN A 70 4.35 12.21 -6.20
CA ASN A 70 4.70 12.64 -4.85
C ASN A 70 3.95 11.83 -3.78
N THR A 71 2.70 11.46 -4.03
CA THR A 71 1.90 10.65 -3.13
C THR A 71 2.52 9.25 -2.98
N PHE A 72 2.87 8.61 -4.10
CA PHE A 72 3.62 7.36 -4.07
C PHE A 72 4.91 7.50 -3.26
N MET A 73 5.74 8.52 -3.56
CA MET A 73 7.03 8.73 -2.88
C MET A 73 6.86 8.94 -1.38
N SER A 74 5.81 9.66 -0.96
CA SER A 74 5.54 9.88 0.47
C SER A 74 5.29 8.57 1.21
N CYS A 75 4.49 7.67 0.62
CA CYS A 75 4.16 6.39 1.22
C CYS A 75 5.34 5.39 1.11
N TYR A 76 5.99 5.35 -0.05
CA TYR A 76 7.13 4.48 -0.32
C TYR A 76 8.31 4.78 0.60
N ASN A 77 8.62 6.06 0.85
CA ASN A 77 9.71 6.47 1.76
C ASN A 77 9.48 5.99 3.19
N VAL A 78 8.22 5.88 3.64
CA VAL A 78 7.93 5.29 4.97
C VAL A 78 8.37 3.83 5.00
N LEU A 79 8.03 3.05 3.97
CA LEU A 79 8.43 1.64 3.89
C LEU A 79 9.95 1.47 3.81
N THR A 80 10.64 2.32 3.04
CA THR A 80 12.11 2.26 2.93
C THR A 80 12.80 2.61 4.24
N SER A 81 12.18 3.43 5.09
CA SER A 81 12.75 3.87 6.36
C SER A 81 12.39 2.93 7.53
N LEU A 82 11.58 1.89 7.32
CA LEU A 82 11.17 0.98 8.41
C LEU A 82 12.37 0.41 9.19
N PRO A 83 13.46 -0.05 8.57
CA PRO A 83 14.64 -0.52 9.31
C PRO A 83 15.29 0.56 10.19
N GLU A 84 15.23 1.83 9.76
CA GLU A 84 15.86 2.95 10.48
C GLU A 84 15.02 3.43 11.67
N ILE A 85 13.69 3.31 11.57
CA ILE A 85 12.74 3.80 12.59
C ILE A 85 12.24 2.69 13.53
N THR A 86 12.56 1.44 13.24
CA THR A 86 12.23 0.31 14.10
C THR A 86 13.33 0.14 15.15
N ASP A 87 12.95 0.23 16.42
CA ASP A 87 13.83 -0.10 17.53
C ASP A 87 13.44 -1.47 18.10
N THR A 88 14.44 -2.23 18.52
CA THR A 88 14.26 -3.57 19.11
C THR A 88 14.83 -3.56 20.52
N SER A 89 14.11 -4.17 21.48
CA SER A 89 14.57 -4.25 22.86
C SER A 89 14.39 -5.66 23.41
N ASP A 90 15.25 -6.04 24.36
CA ASP A 90 15.14 -7.27 25.13
C ASP A 90 14.12 -7.14 26.29
N GLY A 91 13.19 -6.19 26.18
CA GLY A 91 12.21 -5.89 27.24
C GLY A 91 11.23 -7.05 27.50
N GLU A 92 10.78 -7.16 28.73
CA GLU A 92 9.76 -8.15 29.15
C GLU A 92 8.34 -7.80 28.68
N GLN A 93 8.16 -6.66 27.99
CA GLN A 93 6.86 -6.17 27.56
C GLN A 93 6.58 -6.52 26.11
N ASN A 94 5.38 -7.03 25.86
CA ASN A 94 4.89 -7.22 24.50
C ASN A 94 4.60 -5.86 23.84
N THR A 95 4.99 -5.74 22.57
CA THR A 95 4.72 -4.55 21.75
C THR A 95 3.69 -4.87 20.69
N PHE A 96 2.75 -3.98 20.47
CA PHE A 96 1.85 -3.97 19.31
C PHE A 96 2.15 -2.75 18.47
N MET A 97 2.42 -2.97 17.18
CA MET A 97 2.63 -1.91 16.21
C MET A 97 1.61 -2.07 15.07
N MET A 98 0.97 -0.97 14.68
CA MET A 98 0.09 -0.91 13.52
C MET A 98 0.61 0.15 12.56
N ILE A 99 0.78 -0.25 11.30
CA ILE A 99 1.23 0.63 10.20
C ILE A 99 0.15 0.64 9.14
N SER A 100 -0.34 1.83 8.76
CA SER A 100 -1.13 2.04 7.56
C SER A 100 -0.24 2.68 6.50
N ASN A 101 -0.28 2.14 5.27
CA ASN A 101 0.57 2.61 4.19
C ASN A 101 -0.12 2.46 2.83
N ASP A 102 -0.15 3.54 2.07
CA ASP A 102 -0.89 3.64 0.80
C ASP A 102 0.01 3.45 -0.44
N THR A 103 1.21 2.91 -0.31
CA THR A 103 2.12 2.69 -1.46
C THR A 103 1.44 1.88 -2.58
N THR A 104 0.64 0.88 -2.23
CA THR A 104 -0.08 0.04 -3.20
C THR A 104 -1.31 0.71 -3.80
N HIS A 105 -1.86 1.73 -3.12
CA HIS A 105 -2.96 2.55 -3.62
C HIS A 105 -2.48 3.61 -4.62
N GLU A 106 -1.27 4.13 -4.44
CA GLU A 106 -0.69 5.22 -5.24
C GLU A 106 0.15 4.66 -6.40
N PRO A 107 -0.44 4.46 -7.60
CA PRO A 107 0.26 3.79 -8.68
C PRO A 107 1.40 4.64 -9.24
N CYS A 108 2.55 3.98 -9.48
CA CYS A 108 3.73 4.58 -10.07
C CYS A 108 4.44 3.58 -10.99
N MET A 109 4.86 4.03 -12.19
CA MET A 109 5.75 3.24 -13.03
C MET A 109 7.16 3.33 -12.46
N LEU A 110 7.78 2.19 -12.27
CA LEU A 110 9.07 2.03 -11.63
C LEU A 110 10.08 1.41 -12.57
N GLN A 111 11.35 1.73 -12.39
CA GLN A 111 12.43 1.18 -13.23
C GLN A 111 12.70 -0.28 -12.85
N LEU A 112 12.65 -1.14 -13.86
CA LEU A 112 13.03 -2.55 -13.73
C LEU A 112 14.56 -2.72 -13.83
N PRO A 113 15.14 -3.79 -13.23
CA PRO A 113 14.44 -4.93 -12.59
C PRO A 113 14.10 -4.71 -11.12
N ASP A 114 14.62 -3.65 -10.48
CA ASP A 114 14.60 -3.48 -9.02
C ASP A 114 13.36 -2.74 -8.51
N TYR A 115 12.44 -2.37 -9.41
CA TYR A 115 11.22 -1.60 -9.08
C TYR A 115 11.53 -0.32 -8.32
N THR A 116 12.52 0.44 -8.80
CA THR A 116 12.95 1.69 -8.18
C THR A 116 12.26 2.91 -8.79
N PRO A 117 11.90 3.93 -7.98
CA PRO A 117 11.39 5.20 -8.50
C PRO A 117 12.50 5.97 -9.22
N GLU A 118 12.23 6.38 -10.46
CA GLU A 118 13.15 7.18 -11.28
C GLU A 118 12.40 8.34 -11.95
N GLN A 119 13.10 9.46 -12.18
CA GLN A 119 12.53 10.62 -12.88
C GLN A 119 12.23 10.33 -14.35
N SER A 120 12.91 9.37 -14.94
CA SER A 120 12.70 8.89 -16.29
C SER A 120 12.82 7.38 -16.32
N VAL A 121 11.71 6.70 -16.54
CA VAL A 121 11.62 5.25 -16.61
C VAL A 121 11.63 4.81 -18.07
N ASP A 122 12.47 3.83 -18.41
CA ASP A 122 12.44 3.11 -19.68
C ASP A 122 12.59 1.61 -19.46
N ASN A 123 11.48 0.91 -19.50
CA ASN A 123 11.38 -0.54 -19.38
C ASN A 123 11.30 -1.27 -20.72
N SER A 124 11.64 -0.62 -21.85
CA SER A 124 11.55 -1.22 -23.19
C SER A 124 12.41 -2.49 -23.34
N ALA A 125 13.51 -2.60 -22.58
CA ALA A 125 14.34 -3.81 -22.56
C ALA A 125 13.61 -5.04 -21.96
N TYR A 126 12.49 -4.84 -21.28
CA TYR A 126 11.67 -5.86 -20.64
C TYR A 126 10.35 -6.12 -21.37
N ALA A 127 10.23 -5.68 -22.63
CA ALA A 127 9.00 -5.77 -23.43
C ALA A 127 8.43 -7.20 -23.46
N ASP A 128 9.28 -8.20 -23.63
CA ASP A 128 8.85 -9.62 -23.65
C ASP A 128 8.12 -10.05 -22.37
N MET A 129 8.51 -9.52 -21.19
CA MET A 129 7.82 -9.79 -19.93
C MET A 129 6.37 -9.30 -19.97
N PHE A 130 6.15 -8.11 -20.55
CA PHE A 130 4.82 -7.50 -20.60
C PHE A 130 3.96 -8.15 -21.68
N GLU A 131 4.50 -8.37 -22.88
CA GLU A 131 3.79 -8.93 -24.03
C GLU A 131 3.37 -10.38 -23.82
N ASN A 132 4.24 -11.20 -23.24
CA ASN A 132 3.94 -12.59 -22.92
C ASN A 132 3.14 -12.74 -21.62
N GLY A 133 3.03 -11.69 -20.82
CA GLY A 133 2.38 -11.63 -19.52
C GLY A 133 3.20 -12.31 -18.43
N TYR A 134 2.99 -11.87 -17.22
CA TYR A 134 3.57 -12.53 -16.05
C TYR A 134 2.80 -13.81 -15.74
N VAL A 135 3.51 -14.91 -15.55
CA VAL A 135 2.93 -16.16 -15.06
C VAL A 135 3.33 -16.33 -13.61
N VAL A 136 2.35 -16.27 -12.72
CA VAL A 136 2.54 -16.49 -11.29
C VAL A 136 1.66 -17.67 -10.90
N ASP A 137 2.27 -18.72 -10.35
CA ASP A 137 1.60 -19.95 -9.94
C ASP A 137 0.67 -20.54 -11.04
N GLY A 138 1.17 -20.55 -12.27
CA GLY A 138 0.42 -21.03 -13.44
C GLY A 138 -0.69 -20.10 -13.96
N LYS A 139 -0.95 -18.98 -13.28
CA LYS A 139 -1.91 -17.96 -13.70
C LYS A 139 -1.20 -16.85 -14.45
N LYS A 140 -1.77 -16.47 -15.60
CA LYS A 140 -1.24 -15.37 -16.40
C LYS A 140 -1.86 -14.04 -15.97
N LEU A 141 -1.02 -13.09 -15.58
CA LEU A 141 -1.42 -11.72 -15.32
C LEU A 141 -1.36 -10.91 -16.61
N ARG A 142 -2.45 -10.23 -16.95
CA ARG A 142 -2.47 -9.29 -18.08
C ARG A 142 -1.70 -8.02 -17.72
N MET A 143 -0.87 -7.56 -18.68
CA MET A 143 -0.08 -6.32 -18.58
C MET A 143 -0.25 -5.51 -19.87
N GLN A 144 -1.51 -5.27 -20.26
CA GLN A 144 -1.86 -4.71 -21.57
C GLN A 144 -1.99 -3.19 -21.59
N ASN A 145 -2.04 -2.56 -20.43
CA ASN A 145 -2.17 -1.11 -20.29
C ASN A 145 -1.36 -0.59 -19.11
N ALA A 146 -1.08 0.72 -19.13
CA ALA A 146 -0.28 1.36 -18.10
C ALA A 146 -0.87 1.17 -16.69
N ARG A 147 -2.21 1.19 -16.54
CA ARG A 147 -2.86 1.01 -15.23
C ARG A 147 -2.54 -0.35 -14.61
N GLN A 148 -2.56 -1.42 -15.38
CA GLN A 148 -2.20 -2.76 -14.92
C GLN A 148 -0.72 -2.83 -14.49
N VAL A 149 0.17 -2.26 -15.33
CA VAL A 149 1.61 -2.26 -15.09
C VAL A 149 1.97 -1.47 -13.84
N ILE A 150 1.49 -0.23 -13.70
CA ILE A 150 1.87 0.64 -12.59
C ILE A 150 1.36 0.13 -11.24
N HIS A 151 0.16 -0.45 -11.18
CA HIS A 151 -0.33 -1.08 -9.95
C HIS A 151 0.48 -2.32 -9.57
N TYR A 152 0.80 -3.18 -10.54
CA TYR A 152 1.66 -4.33 -10.29
C TYR A 152 3.03 -3.89 -9.74
N GLN A 153 3.66 -2.91 -10.39
CA GLN A 153 4.98 -2.42 -9.98
C GLN A 153 4.97 -1.77 -8.60
N SER A 154 3.94 -0.98 -8.27
CA SER A 154 3.79 -0.40 -6.93
C SER A 154 3.63 -1.45 -5.84
N ASN A 155 2.86 -2.53 -6.12
CA ASN A 155 2.75 -3.66 -5.19
C ASN A 155 4.09 -4.38 -5.00
N MET A 156 4.82 -4.64 -6.11
CA MET A 156 6.16 -5.26 -6.04
C MET A 156 7.12 -4.41 -5.21
N ALA A 157 7.15 -3.09 -5.43
CA ALA A 157 7.98 -2.18 -4.66
C ALA A 157 7.66 -2.22 -3.17
N ALA A 158 6.38 -2.20 -2.80
CA ALA A 158 5.97 -2.29 -1.39
C ALA A 158 6.42 -3.61 -0.75
N MET A 159 6.20 -4.75 -1.43
CA MET A 159 6.61 -6.06 -0.92
C MET A 159 8.13 -6.21 -0.80
N ILE A 160 8.89 -5.64 -1.73
CA ILE A 160 10.37 -5.63 -1.65
C ILE A 160 10.84 -4.83 -0.42
N GLN A 161 10.24 -3.66 -0.14
CA GLN A 161 10.63 -2.90 1.05
C GLN A 161 10.23 -3.60 2.35
N LEU A 162 9.07 -4.24 2.41
CA LEU A 162 8.69 -5.08 3.54
C LEU A 162 9.65 -6.25 3.72
N GLY A 163 10.08 -6.89 2.62
CA GLY A 163 11.11 -7.94 2.65
C GLY A 163 12.39 -7.46 3.30
N LYS A 164 12.89 -6.28 2.93
CA LYS A 164 14.09 -5.68 3.56
C LYS A 164 13.90 -5.41 5.05
N TRP A 165 12.71 -4.96 5.44
CA TRP A 165 12.40 -4.78 6.86
C TRP A 165 12.35 -6.12 7.60
N PHE A 166 11.84 -7.19 6.99
CA PHE A 166 11.87 -8.53 7.57
C PHE A 166 13.31 -9.05 7.73
N ASP A 167 14.21 -8.73 6.79
CA ASP A 167 15.62 -9.07 6.92
C ASP A 167 16.24 -8.31 8.10
N TYR A 168 15.94 -7.03 8.27
CA TYR A 168 16.33 -6.28 9.47
C TYR A 168 15.85 -6.95 10.77
N LEU A 169 14.59 -7.40 10.84
CA LEU A 169 14.07 -8.10 12.01
C LEU A 169 14.80 -9.43 12.28
N ARG A 170 15.20 -10.14 11.20
CA ARG A 170 16.02 -11.39 11.31
C ARG A 170 17.40 -11.09 11.84
N GLU A 171 18.06 -10.07 11.30
CA GLU A 171 19.40 -9.64 11.73
C GLU A 171 19.43 -9.21 13.20
N ASN A 172 18.33 -8.64 13.70
CA ASN A 172 18.19 -8.27 15.10
C ASN A 172 17.60 -9.39 15.99
N GLY A 173 17.39 -10.60 15.45
CA GLY A 173 16.96 -11.77 16.21
C GLY A 173 15.52 -11.72 16.74
N VAL A 174 14.67 -10.81 16.23
CA VAL A 174 13.29 -10.63 16.69
C VAL A 174 12.25 -11.16 15.71
N TYR A 175 12.64 -11.54 14.49
CA TYR A 175 11.69 -11.99 13.46
C TYR A 175 10.86 -13.19 13.91
N ASP A 176 11.47 -14.21 14.50
CA ASP A 176 10.77 -15.41 14.92
C ASP A 176 9.80 -15.16 16.08
N ASN A 177 10.13 -14.19 16.94
CA ASN A 177 9.31 -13.77 18.07
C ASN A 177 8.33 -12.62 17.71
N THR A 178 8.12 -12.37 16.43
CA THR A 178 7.19 -11.34 15.95
C THR A 178 6.09 -12.00 15.13
N ARG A 179 4.81 -11.78 15.50
CA ARG A 179 3.69 -12.07 14.62
C ARG A 179 3.51 -10.90 13.66
N ILE A 180 3.45 -11.18 12.35
CA ILE A 180 3.29 -10.18 11.30
C ILE A 180 1.99 -10.48 10.56
N ILE A 181 1.12 -9.47 10.46
CA ILE A 181 -0.14 -9.55 9.73
C ILE A 181 -0.12 -8.44 8.69
N ILE A 182 -0.24 -8.82 7.41
CA ILE A 182 -0.38 -7.90 6.30
C ILE A 182 -1.78 -8.07 5.74
N VAL A 183 -2.55 -7.01 5.73
CA VAL A 183 -3.94 -7.04 5.30
C VAL A 183 -4.23 -5.82 4.43
N SER A 184 -5.03 -5.99 3.36
CA SER A 184 -5.62 -4.89 2.62
C SER A 184 -7.13 -4.82 2.89
N ASP A 185 -7.70 -3.62 2.73
CA ASP A 185 -9.15 -3.40 2.85
C ASP A 185 -9.93 -3.99 1.69
N HIS A 186 -9.39 -3.93 0.46
CA HIS A 186 -9.96 -4.52 -0.76
C HIS A 186 -8.86 -4.76 -1.81
N GLY A 187 -9.23 -5.40 -2.92
CA GLY A 187 -8.41 -5.50 -4.12
C GLY A 187 -8.70 -4.36 -5.11
N ARG A 188 -8.31 -4.54 -6.38
CA ARG A 188 -8.53 -3.54 -7.43
C ARG A 188 -9.03 -4.20 -8.70
N ASN A 189 -10.04 -3.61 -9.35
CA ASN A 189 -10.56 -4.09 -10.63
C ASN A 189 -9.63 -3.66 -11.78
N LEU A 190 -8.61 -4.44 -12.02
CA LEU A 190 -7.63 -4.19 -13.07
C LEU A 190 -7.87 -5.06 -14.31
N GLY A 191 -8.68 -6.13 -14.18
CA GLY A 191 -8.88 -7.11 -15.24
C GLY A 191 -7.59 -7.86 -15.59
N GLN A 192 -6.75 -8.11 -14.58
CA GLN A 192 -5.46 -8.80 -14.78
C GLN A 192 -5.58 -10.32 -14.80
N LEU A 193 -6.61 -10.87 -14.15
CA LEU A 193 -6.84 -12.30 -14.02
C LEU A 193 -8.12 -12.70 -14.77
N ASP A 194 -7.99 -13.56 -15.78
CA ASP A 194 -9.14 -14.02 -16.58
C ASP A 194 -10.19 -14.76 -15.72
N ASP A 195 -9.76 -15.52 -14.73
CA ASP A 195 -10.63 -16.27 -13.83
C ASP A 195 -11.35 -15.39 -12.79
N ALA A 196 -11.04 -14.11 -12.75
CA ALA A 196 -11.66 -13.12 -11.88
C ALA A 196 -12.68 -12.23 -12.61
N ILE A 197 -12.86 -12.41 -13.93
CA ILE A 197 -13.82 -11.67 -14.76
C ILE A 197 -15.04 -12.55 -15.00
N TYR A 198 -16.21 -12.06 -14.60
CA TYR A 198 -17.49 -12.72 -14.83
C TYR A 198 -18.29 -11.92 -15.85
N HIS A 199 -18.67 -12.55 -16.96
CA HIS A 199 -19.53 -11.97 -17.97
C HIS A 199 -21.00 -12.10 -17.53
N LEU A 200 -21.66 -10.98 -17.28
CA LEU A 200 -23.05 -10.96 -16.85
C LEU A 200 -24.00 -11.11 -18.04
N ILE A 201 -25.26 -11.51 -17.77
CA ILE A 201 -26.27 -11.79 -18.80
C ILE A 201 -26.65 -10.51 -19.58
N ASP A 202 -26.53 -9.36 -18.98
CA ASP A 202 -26.79 -8.04 -19.59
C ASP A 202 -25.62 -7.53 -20.46
N GLY A 203 -24.51 -8.29 -20.54
CA GLY A 203 -23.32 -7.98 -21.32
C GLY A 203 -22.28 -7.14 -20.60
N GLU A 204 -22.50 -6.83 -19.33
CA GLU A 204 -21.52 -6.16 -18.47
C GLU A 204 -20.53 -7.15 -17.88
N ASP A 205 -19.30 -6.69 -17.61
CA ASP A 205 -18.26 -7.46 -16.94
C ASP A 205 -18.22 -7.14 -15.44
N PHE A 206 -18.25 -8.18 -14.62
CA PHE A 206 -18.04 -8.07 -13.18
C PHE A 206 -16.64 -8.54 -12.81
N TYR A 207 -15.87 -7.67 -12.17
CA TYR A 207 -14.48 -7.91 -11.76
C TYR A 207 -14.41 -8.29 -10.29
N SER A 208 -14.29 -9.58 -9.99
CA SER A 208 -14.19 -10.04 -8.59
C SER A 208 -12.88 -9.69 -7.92
N GLU A 209 -11.86 -9.27 -8.70
CA GLU A 209 -10.57 -8.79 -8.16
C GLU A 209 -10.74 -7.69 -7.10
N TYR A 210 -11.75 -6.82 -7.27
CA TYR A 210 -12.01 -5.74 -6.31
C TYR A 210 -12.33 -6.24 -4.90
N PHE A 211 -12.95 -7.40 -4.79
CA PHE A 211 -13.39 -8.00 -3.53
C PHE A 211 -12.37 -8.99 -2.95
N ARG A 212 -11.24 -9.18 -3.61
CA ARG A 212 -10.16 -10.07 -3.16
C ARG A 212 -9.14 -9.26 -2.38
N ALA A 213 -9.37 -9.11 -1.07
CA ALA A 213 -8.42 -8.49 -0.17
C ALA A 213 -7.23 -9.43 0.09
N LEU A 214 -6.06 -8.85 0.35
CA LEU A 214 -4.89 -9.60 0.79
C LEU A 214 -4.98 -9.88 2.28
N LEU A 215 -4.70 -11.12 2.68
CA LEU A 215 -4.38 -11.46 4.07
C LEU A 215 -3.17 -12.39 4.07
N MET A 216 -2.09 -11.96 4.69
CA MET A 216 -0.90 -12.77 4.95
C MET A 216 -0.59 -12.74 6.45
N VAL A 217 -0.36 -13.90 7.02
CA VAL A 217 -0.04 -14.04 8.44
C VAL A 217 1.25 -14.84 8.59
N LYS A 218 2.23 -14.27 9.27
CA LYS A 218 3.40 -14.96 9.79
C LYS A 218 3.25 -15.07 11.30
N ASP A 219 3.06 -16.26 11.80
CA ASP A 219 2.96 -16.51 13.25
C ASP A 219 4.36 -16.65 13.89
N PHE A 220 4.40 -16.72 15.21
CA PHE A 220 5.64 -16.97 15.97
C PHE A 220 6.29 -18.27 15.51
N ASN A 221 7.60 -18.23 15.28
CA ASN A 221 8.41 -19.39 14.84
C ASN A 221 7.88 -20.10 13.58
N ALA A 222 7.08 -19.41 12.75
CA ALA A 222 6.55 -19.98 11.53
C ALA A 222 7.68 -20.31 10.54
N THR A 223 7.61 -21.50 9.94
CA THR A 223 8.53 -21.96 8.91
C THR A 223 7.75 -22.35 7.65
N GLY A 224 8.28 -21.97 6.50
CA GLY A 224 7.66 -22.25 5.22
C GLY A 224 6.51 -21.29 4.87
N PHE A 225 5.90 -21.52 3.71
CA PHE A 225 4.80 -20.76 3.17
C PHE A 225 3.70 -21.72 2.73
N THR A 226 2.47 -21.41 3.09
CA THR A 226 1.28 -22.15 2.66
C THR A 226 0.21 -21.17 2.22
N THR A 227 -0.63 -21.59 1.27
CA THR A 227 -1.83 -20.86 0.86
C THR A 227 -3.07 -21.56 1.40
N SER A 228 -4.14 -20.80 1.66
CA SER A 228 -5.44 -21.30 2.04
C SER A 228 -6.49 -20.77 1.06
N ASP A 229 -7.39 -21.64 0.62
CA ASP A 229 -8.55 -21.29 -0.21
C ASP A 229 -9.82 -21.12 0.64
N GLU A 230 -9.71 -21.06 1.96
CA GLU A 230 -10.84 -20.79 2.84
C GLU A 230 -11.38 -19.39 2.58
N PHE A 231 -12.71 -19.28 2.51
CA PHE A 231 -13.36 -17.98 2.40
C PHE A 231 -13.18 -17.22 3.71
N MET A 232 -12.59 -16.04 3.60
CA MET A 232 -12.34 -15.12 4.73
C MET A 232 -12.80 -13.71 4.36
N THR A 233 -13.11 -12.95 5.39
CA THR A 233 -13.40 -11.51 5.31
C THR A 233 -12.40 -10.72 6.16
N ASN A 234 -12.37 -9.40 6.04
CA ASN A 234 -11.53 -8.57 6.92
C ASN A 234 -11.91 -8.69 8.41
N ALA A 235 -13.09 -9.20 8.72
CA ALA A 235 -13.50 -9.47 10.10
C ALA A 235 -12.84 -10.73 10.70
N ASP A 236 -12.26 -11.58 9.87
CA ASP A 236 -11.57 -12.81 10.28
C ASP A 236 -10.06 -12.58 10.50
N THR A 237 -9.60 -11.33 10.37
CA THR A 237 -8.19 -10.97 10.64
C THR A 237 -7.88 -11.22 12.11
N PRO A 238 -6.82 -12.03 12.42
CA PRO A 238 -6.49 -12.45 13.78
C PRO A 238 -6.03 -11.31 14.70
#